data_271cc1e5f31da85532295a8a4c7f919f
#
_entry.id   271cc1e5f31da85532295a8a4c7f919f
#
_cell.length_a   1.000
_cell.length_b   1.000
_cell.length_c   1.000
_cell.angle_alpha   90.00
_cell.angle_beta   90.00
_cell.angle_gamma   90.00
#
_symmetry.space_group_name_H-M   'P 1'
#
loop_
_entity.id
_entity.type
_entity.pdbx_description
1 polymer ?
#
loop_
_entity_poly.entity_id
_entity_poly.type
_entity_poly.pdbx_seq_one_letter_code
_entity_poly.pdbx_strand_id
1 'polypeptide(L)'
;MSEQPRSYEPLTSQNAALILVDHQVGLMTGVRDYSTGELKHNVVALAKAAKALKLPIVVTTTARDSMWGPTFPELVEALPGVPIIDRSSVNAFDDPKVAQAITATGRKKLIFAGISLEVCAAFPAITAVGKGLDAYVAVDASGTFSETKRQVGLLRMLQAGVILSDYATLMMEILKDNARPEAGPVYGAIDMPWAKLVGQIAQAYGK
;
A
#
# COMPACT_ATOMS: atom_id res chain seq x y z
N MET A 1 20.33 7.11 -27.33
CA MET A 1 19.91 5.82 -26.79
C MET A 1 18.40 5.75 -26.97
N SER A 2 17.90 4.91 -27.86
CA SER A 2 16.46 4.73 -28.06
C SER A 2 15.90 4.00 -26.84
N GLU A 3 15.10 4.70 -26.03
CA GLU A 3 14.31 4.06 -25.00
C GLU A 3 13.35 3.06 -25.69
N GLN A 4 13.59 1.77 -25.50
CA GLN A 4 12.58 0.78 -25.85
C GLN A 4 11.38 1.02 -24.96
N PRO A 5 10.14 1.09 -25.50
CA PRO A 5 8.96 1.20 -24.67
C PRO A 5 8.93 0.02 -23.69
N ARG A 6 8.82 0.32 -22.38
CA ARG A 6 8.61 -0.72 -21.36
C ARG A 6 7.37 -1.51 -21.77
N SER A 7 7.55 -2.80 -22.08
CA SER A 7 6.40 -3.68 -22.26
C SER A 7 5.68 -3.76 -20.93
N TYR A 8 4.37 -3.52 -20.93
CA TYR A 8 3.56 -3.66 -19.74
C TYR A 8 3.58 -5.11 -19.24
N GLU A 9 4.15 -5.31 -18.06
CA GLU A 9 4.10 -6.57 -17.34
C GLU A 9 3.15 -6.42 -16.14
N PRO A 10 2.00 -7.12 -16.10
CA PRO A 10 1.03 -6.98 -15.03
C PRO A 10 1.60 -7.39 -13.67
N LEU A 11 0.99 -6.86 -12.60
CA LEU A 11 1.23 -7.31 -11.24
C LEU A 11 0.75 -8.75 -11.04
N THR A 12 1.55 -9.53 -10.32
CA THR A 12 1.22 -10.91 -9.92
C THR A 12 1.70 -11.16 -8.50
N SER A 13 1.18 -12.21 -7.86
CA SER A 13 1.69 -12.63 -6.54
C SER A 13 3.14 -13.12 -6.55
N GLN A 14 3.70 -13.42 -7.73
CA GLN A 14 5.08 -13.87 -7.89
C GLN A 14 6.07 -12.73 -8.14
N ASN A 15 5.61 -11.58 -8.66
CA ASN A 15 6.49 -10.45 -8.96
C ASN A 15 6.31 -9.24 -8.05
N ALA A 16 5.25 -9.19 -7.23
CA ALA A 16 4.90 -8.05 -6.38
C ALA A 16 5.14 -8.31 -4.89
N ALA A 17 5.45 -7.23 -4.14
CA ALA A 17 5.46 -7.18 -2.67
C ALA A 17 4.78 -5.90 -2.18
N LEU A 18 4.17 -5.95 -0.98
CA LEU A 18 3.53 -4.81 -0.33
C LEU A 18 4.46 -4.23 0.73
N ILE A 19 4.66 -2.91 0.71
CA ILE A 19 5.49 -2.15 1.65
C ILE A 19 4.61 -1.10 2.33
N LEU A 20 4.32 -1.31 3.61
CA LEU A 20 3.51 -0.42 4.44
C LEU A 20 4.40 0.45 5.30
N VAL A 21 4.35 1.76 5.09
CA VAL A 21 5.31 2.71 5.66
C VAL A 21 4.60 3.68 6.60
N ASP A 22 4.94 3.61 7.89
CA ASP A 22 4.59 4.61 8.90
C ASP A 22 3.07 4.84 9.10
N HIS A 23 2.28 3.78 9.03
CA HIS A 23 0.86 3.83 9.38
C HIS A 23 0.68 3.91 10.91
N GLN A 24 1.17 5.00 11.50
CA GLN A 24 1.29 5.23 12.94
C GLN A 24 0.17 6.11 13.49
N VAL A 25 -0.23 5.86 14.73
CA VAL A 25 -1.37 6.56 15.36
C VAL A 25 -1.16 8.07 15.42
N GLY A 26 0.04 8.55 15.70
CA GLY A 26 0.36 9.98 15.76
C GLY A 26 0.29 10.65 14.38
N LEU A 27 0.84 10.01 13.35
CA LEU A 27 0.75 10.53 11.98
C LEU A 27 -0.69 10.57 11.47
N MET A 28 -1.49 9.56 11.82
CA MET A 28 -2.91 9.47 11.45
C MET A 28 -3.71 10.68 11.95
N THR A 29 -3.38 11.24 13.10
CA THR A 29 -4.07 12.42 13.64
C THR A 29 -3.91 13.68 12.78
N GLY A 30 -2.86 13.75 11.99
CA GLY A 30 -2.54 14.85 11.08
C GLY A 30 -3.23 14.79 9.72
N VAL A 31 -3.73 13.62 9.32
CA VAL A 31 -4.33 13.39 7.99
C VAL A 31 -5.56 14.29 7.77
N ARG A 32 -5.66 14.88 6.57
CA ARG A 32 -6.73 15.83 6.19
C ARG A 32 -7.36 15.57 4.84
N ASP A 33 -6.79 14.71 4.03
CA ASP A 33 -7.27 14.35 2.68
C ASP A 33 -8.26 13.18 2.70
N TYR A 34 -8.27 12.39 3.75
CA TYR A 34 -9.23 11.31 4.02
C TYR A 34 -9.78 11.40 5.44
N SER A 35 -10.96 10.85 5.66
CA SER A 35 -11.40 10.55 7.02
C SER A 35 -10.53 9.44 7.62
N THR A 36 -10.32 9.47 8.93
CA THR A 36 -9.55 8.42 9.62
C THR A 36 -10.16 7.03 9.38
N GLY A 37 -11.50 6.93 9.35
CA GLY A 37 -12.19 5.67 9.10
C GLY A 37 -11.95 5.13 7.70
N GLU A 38 -12.02 5.97 6.68
CA GLU A 38 -11.77 5.60 5.29
C GLU A 38 -10.32 5.17 5.08
N LEU A 39 -9.36 5.97 5.55
CA LEU A 39 -7.94 5.62 5.40
C LEU A 39 -7.60 4.30 6.10
N LYS A 40 -8.08 4.10 7.34
CA LYS A 40 -7.91 2.83 8.06
C LYS A 40 -8.51 1.66 7.29
N HIS A 41 -9.74 1.82 6.77
CA HIS A 41 -10.39 0.80 5.96
C HIS A 41 -9.52 0.41 4.76
N ASN A 42 -9.09 1.38 3.96
CA ASN A 42 -8.32 1.13 2.73
C ASN A 42 -6.98 0.44 3.04
N VAL A 43 -6.26 0.88 4.08
CA VAL A 43 -4.99 0.27 4.50
C VAL A 43 -5.18 -1.17 4.97
N VAL A 44 -6.18 -1.42 5.82
CA VAL A 44 -6.47 -2.76 6.35
C VAL A 44 -6.95 -3.69 5.23
N ALA A 45 -7.78 -3.18 4.32
CA ALA A 45 -8.26 -3.91 3.15
C ALA A 45 -7.10 -4.31 2.22
N LEU A 46 -6.20 -3.36 1.92
CA LEU A 46 -4.98 -3.62 1.15
C LEU A 46 -4.13 -4.72 1.79
N ALA A 47 -3.87 -4.61 3.10
CA ALA A 47 -3.05 -5.56 3.84
C ALA A 47 -3.65 -6.97 3.86
N LYS A 48 -4.96 -7.09 4.13
CA LYS A 48 -5.68 -8.36 4.15
C LYS A 48 -5.74 -9.01 2.76
N ALA A 49 -6.01 -8.23 1.71
CA ALA A 49 -6.06 -8.72 0.33
C ALA A 49 -4.67 -9.18 -0.14
N ALA A 50 -3.61 -8.43 0.16
CA ALA A 50 -2.24 -8.84 -0.13
C ALA A 50 -1.88 -10.16 0.57
N LYS A 51 -2.30 -10.34 1.83
CA LYS A 51 -2.13 -11.60 2.57
C LYS A 51 -2.91 -12.75 1.92
N ALA A 52 -4.17 -12.53 1.52
CA ALA A 52 -4.98 -13.53 0.83
C ALA A 52 -4.33 -13.97 -0.50
N LEU A 53 -3.68 -13.04 -1.21
CA LEU A 53 -2.92 -13.27 -2.43
C LEU A 53 -1.49 -13.80 -2.18
N LYS A 54 -1.09 -14.00 -0.90
CA LYS A 54 0.22 -14.49 -0.49
C LYS A 54 1.40 -13.61 -0.93
N LEU A 55 1.20 -12.30 -0.99
CA LEU A 55 2.28 -11.36 -1.24
C LEU A 55 3.22 -11.30 -0.03
N PRO A 56 4.53 -11.17 -0.23
CA PRO A 56 5.43 -10.71 0.83
C PRO A 56 5.01 -9.31 1.29
N ILE A 57 5.00 -9.09 2.62
CA ILE A 57 4.60 -7.81 3.22
C ILE A 57 5.73 -7.35 4.14
N VAL A 58 6.17 -6.11 3.95
CA VAL A 58 7.13 -5.41 4.82
C VAL A 58 6.41 -4.25 5.48
N VAL A 59 6.50 -4.17 6.81
CA VAL A 59 5.88 -3.09 7.59
C VAL A 59 6.97 -2.33 8.34
N THR A 60 6.93 -1.01 8.29
CA THR A 60 7.91 -0.18 9.00
C THR A 60 7.24 0.98 9.73
N THR A 61 7.88 1.41 10.81
CA THR A 61 7.57 2.63 11.57
C THR A 61 8.79 3.55 11.61
N THR A 62 8.56 4.84 11.84
CA THR A 62 9.62 5.80 12.11
C THR A 62 9.51 6.26 13.56
N ALA A 63 10.62 6.09 14.33
CA ALA A 63 10.74 6.55 15.71
C ALA A 63 9.47 6.29 16.54
N ARG A 64 9.02 5.03 16.62
CA ARG A 64 7.73 4.62 17.19
C ARG A 64 7.56 5.02 18.66
N ASP A 65 8.67 5.20 19.38
CA ASP A 65 8.67 5.63 20.79
C ASP A 65 8.61 7.16 20.96
N SER A 66 8.43 7.90 19.86
CA SER A 66 8.21 9.35 19.81
C SER A 66 6.72 9.70 19.75
N MET A 67 6.39 10.97 19.41
CA MET A 67 5.03 11.44 19.20
C MET A 67 4.30 10.76 18.03
N TRP A 68 5.02 10.07 17.13
CA TRP A 68 4.41 9.33 16.02
C TRP A 68 3.71 8.06 16.50
N GLY A 69 4.18 7.47 17.60
CA GLY A 69 3.58 6.30 18.25
C GLY A 69 3.71 5.02 17.43
N PRO A 70 3.03 3.95 17.86
CA PRO A 70 3.05 2.65 17.17
C PRO A 70 2.16 2.65 15.91
N THR A 71 2.27 1.59 15.12
CA THR A 71 1.30 1.24 14.08
C THR A 71 -0.10 1.12 14.68
N PHE A 72 -1.14 1.61 13.98
CA PHE A 72 -2.50 1.54 14.51
C PHE A 72 -2.99 0.08 14.67
N PRO A 73 -3.78 -0.23 15.73
CA PRO A 73 -4.09 -1.58 16.14
C PRO A 73 -4.72 -2.45 15.04
N GLU A 74 -5.66 -1.91 14.28
CA GLU A 74 -6.40 -2.65 13.26
C GLU A 74 -5.49 -3.19 12.13
N LEU A 75 -4.38 -2.48 11.83
CA LEU A 75 -3.39 -2.97 10.87
C LEU A 75 -2.52 -4.07 11.50
N VAL A 76 -2.16 -3.95 12.76
CA VAL A 76 -1.42 -4.99 13.49
C VAL A 76 -2.24 -6.28 13.54
N GLU A 77 -3.53 -6.18 13.85
CA GLU A 77 -4.47 -7.31 13.88
C GLU A 77 -4.67 -7.97 12.51
N ALA A 78 -4.62 -7.18 11.43
CA ALA A 78 -4.72 -7.71 10.05
C ALA A 78 -3.49 -8.52 9.64
N LEU A 79 -2.32 -8.26 10.25
CA LEU A 79 -1.03 -8.83 9.88
C LEU A 79 -0.36 -9.60 11.04
N PRO A 80 -1.02 -10.60 11.65
CA PRO A 80 -0.43 -11.36 12.74
C PRO A 80 0.86 -12.05 12.29
N GLY A 81 1.92 -11.87 13.09
CA GLY A 81 3.22 -12.48 12.85
C GLY A 81 4.11 -11.76 11.84
N VAL A 82 3.65 -10.68 11.21
CA VAL A 82 4.49 -9.83 10.35
C VAL A 82 5.32 -8.90 11.24
N PRO A 83 6.65 -8.93 11.18
CA PRO A 83 7.49 -8.04 11.99
C PRO A 83 7.36 -6.60 11.52
N ILE A 84 7.34 -5.66 12.47
CA ILE A 84 7.36 -4.22 12.21
C ILE A 84 8.78 -3.71 12.48
N ILE A 85 9.42 -3.17 11.45
CA ILE A 85 10.79 -2.66 11.52
C ILE A 85 10.75 -1.19 11.89
N ASP A 86 11.20 -0.84 13.09
CA ASP A 86 11.33 0.55 13.49
C ASP A 86 12.66 1.14 13.01
N ARG A 87 12.64 2.39 12.57
CA ARG A 87 13.78 3.13 12.02
C ARG A 87 13.75 4.60 12.42
N SER A 88 14.85 5.32 12.21
CA SER A 88 14.94 6.78 12.39
C SER A 88 15.08 7.54 11.06
N SER A 89 15.50 6.88 9.99
CA SER A 89 15.61 7.50 8.67
C SER A 89 14.24 7.94 8.15
N VAL A 90 14.18 9.07 7.45
CA VAL A 90 12.93 9.56 6.82
C VAL A 90 12.54 8.67 5.65
N ASN A 91 13.49 8.41 4.74
CA ASN A 91 13.27 7.47 3.65
C ASN A 91 13.49 6.03 4.16
N ALA A 92 12.49 5.17 3.99
CA ALA A 92 12.56 3.80 4.45
C ALA A 92 13.71 2.99 3.81
N PHE A 93 14.09 3.29 2.58
CA PHE A 93 15.23 2.63 1.91
C PHE A 93 16.61 3.02 2.47
N ASP A 94 16.70 4.13 3.21
CA ASP A 94 17.98 4.57 3.81
C ASP A 94 18.28 3.78 5.09
N ASP A 95 17.31 3.03 5.63
CA ASP A 95 17.55 2.10 6.73
C ASP A 95 17.99 0.73 6.16
N PRO A 96 19.18 0.23 6.56
CA PRO A 96 19.71 -1.04 6.05
C PRO A 96 18.81 -2.25 6.34
N LYS A 97 18.10 -2.28 7.48
CA LYS A 97 17.21 -3.40 7.83
C LYS A 97 15.97 -3.43 6.95
N VAL A 98 15.40 -2.24 6.68
CA VAL A 98 14.25 -2.11 5.78
C VAL A 98 14.67 -2.45 4.35
N ALA A 99 15.78 -1.90 3.86
CA ALA A 99 16.30 -2.21 2.53
C ALA A 99 16.58 -3.72 2.36
N GLN A 100 17.15 -4.36 3.37
CA GLN A 100 17.37 -5.81 3.38
C GLN A 100 16.06 -6.59 3.36
N ALA A 101 15.06 -6.20 4.17
CA ALA A 101 13.76 -6.86 4.21
C ALA A 101 13.04 -6.76 2.86
N ILE A 102 13.08 -5.59 2.20
CA ILE A 102 12.52 -5.41 0.86
C ILE A 102 13.26 -6.30 -0.15
N THR A 103 14.59 -6.29 -0.15
CA THR A 103 15.41 -7.10 -1.07
C THR A 103 15.16 -8.60 -0.85
N ALA A 104 15.02 -9.03 0.40
CA ALA A 104 14.76 -10.44 0.76
C ALA A 104 13.41 -10.96 0.21
N THR A 105 12.46 -10.07 -0.14
CA THR A 105 11.22 -10.49 -0.83
C THR A 105 11.49 -11.11 -2.20
N GLY A 106 12.60 -10.77 -2.84
CA GLY A 106 12.95 -11.20 -4.20
C GLY A 106 12.03 -10.61 -5.29
N ARG A 107 11.21 -9.60 -4.95
CA ARG A 107 10.22 -9.02 -5.88
C ARG A 107 10.78 -7.80 -6.59
N LYS A 108 10.38 -7.64 -7.86
CA LYS A 108 10.80 -6.49 -8.69
C LYS A 108 9.75 -5.38 -8.74
N LYS A 109 8.51 -5.68 -8.38
CA LYS A 109 7.39 -4.74 -8.34
C LYS A 109 7.00 -4.50 -6.90
N LEU A 110 7.14 -3.25 -6.44
CA LEU A 110 6.90 -2.88 -5.05
C LEU A 110 5.69 -1.97 -4.97
N ILE A 111 4.70 -2.37 -4.18
CA ILE A 111 3.49 -1.59 -3.89
C ILE A 111 3.72 -0.88 -2.57
N PHE A 112 3.73 0.44 -2.57
CA PHE A 112 3.90 1.26 -1.39
C PHE A 112 2.57 1.86 -0.94
N ALA A 113 2.38 1.96 0.36
CA ALA A 113 1.39 2.81 1.00
C ALA A 113 1.98 3.39 2.27
N GLY A 114 1.63 4.64 2.63
CA GLY A 114 2.25 5.26 3.80
C GLY A 114 1.68 6.61 4.21
N ILE A 115 1.98 7.03 5.43
CA ILE A 115 1.64 8.33 6.00
C ILE A 115 2.94 9.06 6.40
N SER A 116 3.26 10.17 5.71
CA SER A 116 2.46 10.85 4.70
C SER A 116 2.76 10.35 3.28
N LEU A 117 1.79 10.53 2.37
CA LEU A 117 1.89 10.16 0.96
C LEU A 117 3.15 10.74 0.30
N GLU A 118 3.40 12.04 0.44
CA GLU A 118 4.47 12.80 -0.24
C GLU A 118 5.87 12.54 0.32
N VAL A 119 5.97 11.85 1.47
CA VAL A 119 7.24 11.51 2.14
C VAL A 119 7.37 10.01 2.30
N CYS A 120 6.60 9.42 3.22
CA CYS A 120 6.77 8.03 3.64
C CYS A 120 6.42 7.02 2.56
N ALA A 121 5.43 7.32 1.69
CA ALA A 121 5.18 6.51 0.50
C ALA A 121 6.06 6.93 -0.69
N ALA A 122 6.18 8.23 -0.96
CA ALA A 122 6.85 8.74 -2.16
C ALA A 122 8.36 8.50 -2.18
N PHE A 123 9.07 8.77 -1.08
CA PHE A 123 10.55 8.67 -1.10
C PHE A 123 11.05 7.25 -1.36
N PRO A 124 10.56 6.20 -0.67
CA PRO A 124 10.99 4.85 -0.98
C PRO A 124 10.49 4.37 -2.35
N ALA A 125 9.32 4.80 -2.83
CA ALA A 125 8.85 4.48 -4.17
C ALA A 125 9.77 5.07 -5.25
N ILE A 126 10.15 6.35 -5.13
CA ILE A 126 11.10 7.01 -6.04
C ILE A 126 12.48 6.33 -5.98
N THR A 127 12.93 5.98 -4.78
CA THR A 127 14.20 5.25 -4.59
C THR A 127 14.16 3.88 -5.28
N ALA A 128 13.03 3.16 -5.21
CA ALA A 128 12.85 1.89 -5.89
C ALA A 128 12.99 2.04 -7.41
N VAL A 129 12.36 3.05 -8.02
CA VAL A 129 12.53 3.36 -9.45
C VAL A 129 13.98 3.65 -9.79
N GLY A 130 14.67 4.46 -8.98
CA GLY A 130 16.11 4.75 -9.14
C GLY A 130 17.01 3.50 -9.05
N LYS A 131 16.56 2.45 -8.38
CA LYS A 131 17.22 1.14 -8.29
C LYS A 131 16.81 0.17 -9.41
N GLY A 132 16.01 0.60 -10.39
CA GLY A 132 15.57 -0.24 -11.50
C GLY A 132 14.40 -1.18 -11.17
N LEU A 133 13.71 -0.95 -10.04
CA LEU A 133 12.50 -1.66 -9.66
C LEU A 133 11.26 -0.90 -10.17
N ASP A 134 10.15 -1.60 -10.39
CA ASP A 134 8.88 -0.96 -10.64
C ASP A 134 8.20 -0.62 -9.30
N ALA A 135 7.84 0.64 -9.12
CA ALA A 135 7.20 1.12 -7.90
C ALA A 135 5.75 1.55 -8.19
N TYR A 136 4.84 1.05 -7.38
CA TYR A 136 3.41 1.37 -7.38
C TYR A 136 3.07 2.04 -6.04
N VAL A 137 2.12 2.97 -6.04
CA VAL A 137 1.63 3.57 -4.80
C VAL A 137 0.11 3.46 -4.75
N ALA A 138 -0.41 2.84 -3.68
CA ALA A 138 -1.83 2.85 -3.34
C ALA A 138 -2.16 4.22 -2.72
N VAL A 139 -2.62 5.15 -3.56
CA VAL A 139 -2.79 6.56 -3.16
C VAL A 139 -3.90 6.78 -2.14
N ASP A 140 -4.89 5.92 -2.12
CA ASP A 140 -6.02 5.96 -1.20
C ASP A 140 -5.79 5.18 0.11
N ALA A 141 -4.71 4.40 0.16
CA ALA A 141 -4.16 3.82 1.39
C ALA A 141 -2.97 4.65 1.95
N SER A 142 -2.79 5.88 1.43
CA SER A 142 -1.71 6.80 1.78
C SER A 142 -2.27 8.18 2.08
N GLY A 143 -2.35 8.54 3.37
CA GLY A 143 -2.89 9.81 3.81
C GLY A 143 -1.86 10.93 3.85
N THR A 144 -2.30 12.19 3.80
CA THR A 144 -1.45 13.36 3.97
C THR A 144 -2.16 14.52 4.69
N PHE A 145 -1.41 15.58 4.96
CA PHE A 145 -1.79 16.65 5.89
C PHE A 145 -2.46 17.84 5.21
N SER A 146 -2.49 17.89 3.88
CA SER A 146 -3.25 18.88 3.09
C SER A 146 -3.36 18.45 1.63
N GLU A 147 -4.38 18.97 0.93
CA GLU A 147 -4.57 18.73 -0.51
C GLU A 147 -3.36 19.20 -1.34
N THR A 148 -2.75 20.34 -0.99
CA THR A 148 -1.53 20.80 -1.68
C THR A 148 -0.40 19.78 -1.58
N LYS A 149 -0.16 19.19 -0.39
CA LYS A 149 0.87 18.16 -0.20
C LYS A 149 0.55 16.92 -1.01
N ARG A 150 -0.73 16.50 -1.05
CA ARG A 150 -1.19 15.40 -1.87
C ARG A 150 -0.85 15.61 -3.34
N GLN A 151 -1.28 16.74 -3.91
CA GLN A 151 -1.04 17.07 -5.32
C GLN A 151 0.45 17.11 -5.67
N VAL A 152 1.25 17.79 -4.86
CA VAL A 152 2.70 17.87 -5.08
C VAL A 152 3.36 16.50 -4.99
N GLY A 153 2.95 15.67 -4.02
CA GLY A 153 3.44 14.30 -3.87
C GLY A 153 3.13 13.43 -5.08
N LEU A 154 1.88 13.46 -5.56
CA LEU A 154 1.44 12.71 -6.74
C LEU A 154 2.22 13.13 -7.99
N LEU A 155 2.34 14.44 -8.25
CA LEU A 155 3.07 14.96 -9.41
C LEU A 155 4.55 14.56 -9.37
N ARG A 156 5.19 14.67 -8.21
CA ARG A 156 6.59 14.26 -8.03
C ARG A 156 6.81 12.78 -8.30
N MET A 157 5.91 11.93 -7.81
CA MET A 157 5.97 10.49 -8.05
C MET A 157 5.80 10.16 -9.53
N LEU A 158 4.82 10.78 -10.22
CA LEU A 158 4.61 10.59 -11.65
C LEU A 158 5.84 11.00 -12.47
N GLN A 159 6.44 12.16 -12.17
CA GLN A 159 7.67 12.62 -12.84
C GLN A 159 8.85 11.65 -12.63
N ALA A 160 8.90 10.97 -11.49
CA ALA A 160 9.93 9.99 -11.17
C ALA A 160 9.66 8.60 -11.77
N GLY A 161 8.53 8.40 -12.45
CA GLY A 161 8.17 7.10 -13.05
C GLY A 161 7.50 6.12 -12.09
N VAL A 162 6.98 6.59 -10.96
CA VAL A 162 6.16 5.79 -10.05
C VAL A 162 4.75 5.62 -10.64
N ILE A 163 4.20 4.43 -10.55
CA ILE A 163 2.85 4.10 -11.03
C ILE A 163 1.86 4.32 -9.88
N LEU A 164 0.92 5.25 -10.08
CA LEU A 164 -0.12 5.54 -9.10
C LEU A 164 -1.34 4.69 -9.36
N SER A 165 -1.92 4.13 -8.30
CA SER A 165 -3.13 3.32 -8.34
C SER A 165 -3.86 3.40 -6.99
N ASP A 166 -4.92 2.65 -6.83
CA ASP A 166 -5.67 2.51 -5.58
C ASP A 166 -5.57 1.08 -5.02
N TYR A 167 -5.94 0.93 -3.73
CA TYR A 167 -5.80 -0.35 -3.03
C TYR A 167 -6.56 -1.49 -3.71
N ALA A 168 -7.77 -1.22 -4.21
CA ALA A 168 -8.61 -2.24 -4.80
C ALA A 168 -8.13 -2.63 -6.21
N THR A 169 -7.81 -1.65 -7.05
CA THR A 169 -7.30 -1.87 -8.42
C THR A 169 -6.02 -2.71 -8.41
N LEU A 170 -5.06 -2.40 -7.53
CA LEU A 170 -3.83 -3.18 -7.39
C LEU A 170 -4.11 -4.64 -7.04
N MET A 171 -5.02 -4.89 -6.12
CA MET A 171 -5.36 -6.26 -5.71
C MET A 171 -6.15 -7.00 -6.77
N MET A 172 -7.02 -6.31 -7.52
CA MET A 172 -7.74 -6.89 -8.66
C MET A 172 -6.80 -7.26 -9.80
N GLU A 173 -5.81 -6.44 -10.10
CA GLU A 173 -4.80 -6.76 -11.12
C GLU A 173 -4.04 -8.04 -10.76
N ILE A 174 -3.65 -8.21 -9.48
CA ILE A 174 -2.98 -9.42 -9.00
C ILE A 174 -3.91 -10.63 -8.97
N LEU A 175 -5.17 -10.44 -8.60
CA LEU A 175 -6.19 -11.50 -8.63
C LEU A 175 -6.41 -12.01 -10.06
N LYS A 176 -6.55 -11.10 -11.03
CA LYS A 176 -6.63 -11.35 -12.47
C LYS A 176 -7.88 -12.09 -12.94
N ASP A 177 -8.39 -13.06 -12.20
CA ASP A 177 -9.53 -13.91 -12.61
C ASP A 177 -10.42 -14.21 -11.41
N ASN A 178 -11.70 -13.88 -11.53
CA ASN A 178 -12.72 -14.10 -10.51
C ASN A 178 -13.07 -15.58 -10.28
N ALA A 179 -12.66 -16.48 -11.16
CA ALA A 179 -12.81 -17.92 -10.98
C ALA A 179 -11.75 -18.54 -10.07
N ARG A 180 -10.72 -17.77 -9.68
CA ARG A 180 -9.65 -18.27 -8.79
C ARG A 180 -10.16 -18.52 -7.38
N PRO A 181 -9.60 -19.52 -6.66
CA PRO A 181 -9.96 -19.79 -5.26
C PRO A 181 -9.75 -18.60 -4.32
N GLU A 182 -8.79 -17.73 -4.65
CA GLU A 182 -8.49 -16.53 -3.86
C GLU A 182 -9.52 -15.41 -4.04
N ALA A 183 -10.40 -15.46 -5.04
CA ALA A 183 -11.36 -14.38 -5.33
C ALA A 183 -12.27 -14.07 -4.14
N GLY A 184 -12.92 -15.08 -3.54
CA GLY A 184 -13.76 -14.88 -2.37
C GLY A 184 -13.02 -14.22 -1.19
N PRO A 185 -11.87 -14.75 -0.74
CA PRO A 185 -11.04 -14.13 0.28
C PRO A 185 -10.59 -12.70 -0.05
N VAL A 186 -10.23 -12.42 -1.31
CA VAL A 186 -9.80 -11.07 -1.74
C VAL A 186 -10.94 -10.09 -1.70
N TYR A 187 -12.10 -10.42 -2.28
CA TYR A 187 -13.29 -9.56 -2.22
C TYR A 187 -13.76 -9.32 -0.79
N GLY A 188 -13.74 -10.36 0.05
CA GLY A 188 -14.04 -10.23 1.47
C GLY A 188 -13.06 -9.33 2.23
N ALA A 189 -11.78 -9.31 1.83
CA ALA A 189 -10.75 -8.45 2.43
C ALA A 189 -10.88 -6.99 1.97
N ILE A 190 -11.16 -6.76 0.69
CA ILE A 190 -11.33 -5.42 0.10
C ILE A 190 -12.57 -4.74 0.67
N ASP A 191 -13.63 -5.50 0.94
CA ASP A 191 -14.82 -5.06 1.66
C ASP A 191 -15.38 -3.71 1.18
N MET A 192 -15.50 -3.55 -0.13
CA MET A 192 -15.97 -2.30 -0.74
C MET A 192 -17.40 -1.96 -0.29
N PRO A 193 -17.64 -0.74 0.26
CA PRO A 193 -18.96 -0.37 0.77
C PRO A 193 -20.09 -0.53 -0.24
N TRP A 194 -19.86 -0.18 -1.52
CA TRP A 194 -20.87 -0.34 -2.58
C TRP A 194 -21.20 -1.81 -2.88
N ALA A 195 -20.26 -2.73 -2.72
CA ALA A 195 -20.51 -4.16 -2.95
C ALA A 195 -21.46 -4.73 -1.89
N LYS A 196 -21.38 -4.25 -0.65
CA LYS A 196 -22.35 -4.57 0.42
C LYS A 196 -23.76 -4.12 0.04
N LEU A 197 -23.90 -2.90 -0.50
CA LEU A 197 -25.19 -2.38 -0.95
C LEU A 197 -25.76 -3.22 -2.08
N VAL A 198 -24.95 -3.64 -3.06
CA VAL A 198 -25.38 -4.55 -4.13
C VAL A 198 -25.87 -5.87 -3.56
N GLY A 199 -25.15 -6.45 -2.58
CA GLY A 199 -25.56 -7.67 -1.88
C GLY A 199 -26.91 -7.52 -1.16
N GLN A 200 -27.13 -6.40 -0.47
CA GLN A 200 -28.39 -6.09 0.21
C GLN A 200 -29.55 -5.93 -0.79
N ILE A 201 -29.33 -5.25 -1.93
CA ILE A 201 -30.32 -5.13 -2.98
C ILE A 201 -30.66 -6.50 -3.56
N ALA A 202 -29.68 -7.33 -3.86
CA ALA A 202 -29.90 -8.68 -4.35
C ALA A 202 -30.74 -9.53 -3.38
N GLN A 203 -30.44 -9.45 -2.07
CA GLN A 203 -31.24 -10.14 -1.04
C GLN A 203 -32.67 -9.61 -0.95
N ALA A 204 -32.85 -8.28 -1.01
CA ALA A 204 -34.18 -7.67 -0.94
C ALA A 204 -35.09 -8.04 -2.12
N TYR A 205 -34.52 -8.27 -3.30
CA TYR A 205 -35.28 -8.61 -4.51
C TYR A 205 -35.26 -10.11 -4.83
N GLY A 206 -34.75 -10.96 -3.94
CA GLY A 206 -34.83 -12.42 -4.04
C GLY A 206 -34.10 -13.04 -5.23
N LYS A 207 -33.02 -12.45 -5.67
CA LYS A 207 -32.19 -12.95 -6.79
C LYS A 207 -30.84 -13.44 -6.33
#